data_3f6077c644b64b7b74f496d833f80861
#
_entry.id   3f6077c644b64b7b74f496d833f80861
#
_cell.length_a   1.000
_cell.length_b   1.000
_cell.length_c   1.000
_cell.angle_alpha   90.00
_cell.angle_beta   90.00
_cell.angle_gamma   90.00
#
_symmetry.space_group_name_H-M   'P 1'
#
loop_
_entity.id
_entity.type
_entity.pdbx_description
1 polymer ?
#
loop_
_entity_poly.entity_id
_entity_poly.type
_entity_poly.pdbx_seq_one_letter_code
_entity_poly.pdbx_strand_id
1 'polypeptide(L)'
;MRIAFFIDDYLPSVHGVATSTATFRAALERMGHEVYVVAPKAEGHEETDDHIIRLSSSRYYVFDSREVATIYPGLARRFDAYDFDIVHSQTQFSLGVLAHWVAKRQNIPHVTTIHTLYTELIDDYPLAVLSGLLALSVAFPVALKSQPVLPRVHRETIKHLNKRDMKTALSRQGWRLTAAFANKCDACLSPSQHLARILIDDGGLTTPCMVLPNGLDSTRYRSARAADSPIPKAAGEKIIICVARLSPEKRQMTLVEAMPHLSDLSVKLVLVGPGPSQEELGRRAEELGVADRVILTGKCSPEEVAVLLKQADVFSLASYHFDNQPMVFLEAAACGLPIVYCDERMTECLTERNAILTDGIEGEDFARVFASLLSDDARLAALSEGALEVAQQFDSETMTRRLINLYEDLLTSRG
;
A
#
# COMPACT_ATOMS: atom_id res chain seq x y z
N MET A 1 -16.56 -13.85 15.87
CA MET A 1 -15.84 -14.74 14.93
C MET A 1 -14.39 -14.88 15.35
N ARG A 2 -13.81 -16.07 15.13
CA ARG A 2 -12.37 -16.30 15.16
C ARG A 2 -11.79 -16.18 13.76
N ILE A 3 -10.95 -15.20 13.54
CA ILE A 3 -10.43 -14.84 12.22
C ILE A 3 -8.92 -15.07 12.20
N ALA A 4 -8.40 -15.74 11.18
CA ALA A 4 -6.96 -15.93 11.03
C ALA A 4 -6.44 -15.13 9.83
N PHE A 5 -5.59 -14.15 10.08
CA PHE A 5 -4.83 -13.42 9.07
C PHE A 5 -3.53 -14.14 8.76
N PHE A 6 -3.24 -14.42 7.50
CA PHE A 6 -2.00 -14.99 7.02
C PHE A 6 -1.24 -13.95 6.19
N ILE A 7 -0.04 -13.58 6.61
CA ILE A 7 0.71 -12.48 6.00
C ILE A 7 2.21 -12.78 5.96
N ASP A 8 2.85 -12.64 4.80
CA ASP A 8 4.28 -12.96 4.61
C ASP A 8 5.23 -11.90 5.19
N ASP A 9 4.75 -10.72 5.60
CA ASP A 9 5.54 -9.70 6.28
C ASP A 9 4.65 -8.88 7.22
N TYR A 10 4.90 -8.94 8.52
CA TYR A 10 4.10 -8.31 9.57
C TYR A 10 4.98 -7.54 10.55
N LEU A 11 4.35 -6.81 11.48
CA LEU A 11 5.07 -6.08 12.52
C LEU A 11 6.19 -6.94 13.15
N PRO A 12 7.34 -6.36 13.48
CA PRO A 12 7.67 -4.93 13.58
C PRO A 12 8.03 -4.27 12.23
N SER A 13 7.92 -4.97 11.12
CA SER A 13 8.15 -4.40 9.78
C SER A 13 7.07 -3.35 9.47
N VAL A 14 7.49 -2.13 9.09
CA VAL A 14 6.58 -1.00 8.86
C VAL A 14 6.49 -0.72 7.35
N HIS A 15 5.47 -1.27 6.73
CA HIS A 15 5.10 -0.97 5.34
C HIS A 15 3.58 -1.09 5.16
N GLY A 16 3.06 -0.61 4.03
CA GLY A 16 1.62 -0.45 3.79
C GLY A 16 0.76 -1.68 4.12
N VAL A 17 1.19 -2.90 3.71
CA VAL A 17 0.43 -4.14 3.95
C VAL A 17 0.39 -4.49 5.44
N ALA A 18 1.54 -4.43 6.14
CA ALA A 18 1.61 -4.71 7.57
C ALA A 18 0.77 -3.72 8.37
N THR A 19 0.86 -2.42 8.04
CA THR A 19 0.08 -1.35 8.68
C THR A 19 -1.41 -1.55 8.45
N SER A 20 -1.84 -1.82 7.20
CA SER A 20 -3.24 -2.10 6.87
C SER A 20 -3.78 -3.30 7.65
N THR A 21 -3.03 -4.42 7.66
CA THR A 21 -3.42 -5.64 8.38
C THR A 21 -3.54 -5.39 9.89
N ALA A 22 -2.60 -4.66 10.48
CA ALA A 22 -2.65 -4.30 11.90
C ALA A 22 -3.84 -3.38 12.23
N THR A 23 -4.17 -2.44 11.34
CA THR A 23 -5.34 -1.56 11.47
C THR A 23 -6.64 -2.35 11.45
N PHE A 24 -6.82 -3.25 10.49
CA PHE A 24 -8.00 -4.13 10.44
C PHE A 24 -8.07 -5.05 11.64
N ARG A 25 -6.96 -5.66 12.07
CA ARG A 25 -6.89 -6.47 13.28
C ARG A 25 -7.41 -5.71 14.50
N ALA A 26 -6.80 -4.56 14.78
CA ALA A 26 -7.17 -3.75 15.93
C ALA A 26 -8.65 -3.31 15.91
N ALA A 27 -9.20 -2.99 14.74
CA ALA A 27 -10.60 -2.62 14.61
C ALA A 27 -11.53 -3.84 14.81
N LEU A 28 -11.19 -5.02 14.25
CA LEU A 28 -11.95 -6.27 14.48
C LEU A 28 -11.96 -6.66 15.96
N GLU A 29 -10.83 -6.55 16.65
CA GLU A 29 -10.72 -6.84 18.08
C GLU A 29 -11.58 -5.88 18.92
N ARG A 30 -11.57 -4.57 18.61
CA ARG A 30 -12.47 -3.58 19.24
C ARG A 30 -13.96 -3.89 19.02
N MET A 31 -14.30 -4.52 17.89
CA MET A 31 -15.65 -4.95 17.56
C MET A 31 -16.02 -6.33 18.14
N GLY A 32 -15.17 -6.91 18.99
CA GLY A 32 -15.44 -8.15 19.73
C GLY A 32 -15.13 -9.43 18.96
N HIS A 33 -14.32 -9.37 17.90
CA HIS A 33 -13.81 -10.55 17.19
C HIS A 33 -12.47 -10.98 17.75
N GLU A 34 -12.16 -12.26 17.70
CA GLU A 34 -10.88 -12.85 18.09
C GLU A 34 -10.01 -12.99 16.82
N VAL A 35 -8.86 -12.29 16.77
CA VAL A 35 -8.05 -12.23 15.55
C VAL A 35 -6.66 -12.79 15.79
N TYR A 36 -6.32 -13.83 15.05
CA TYR A 36 -4.99 -14.42 15.01
C TYR A 36 -4.22 -13.93 13.79
N VAL A 37 -2.91 -13.70 13.95
CA VAL A 37 -2.02 -13.37 12.83
C VAL A 37 -0.97 -14.44 12.70
N VAL A 38 -0.91 -15.07 11.53
CA VAL A 38 0.13 -16.04 11.17
C VAL A 38 1.14 -15.35 10.28
N ALA A 39 2.39 -15.25 10.77
CA ALA A 39 3.47 -14.52 10.12
C ALA A 39 4.82 -15.25 10.21
N PRO A 40 5.81 -14.92 9.37
CA PRO A 40 7.18 -15.42 9.53
C PRO A 40 7.80 -14.94 10.85
N LYS A 41 8.84 -15.62 11.28
CA LYS A 41 9.67 -15.16 12.40
C LYS A 41 10.28 -13.79 12.05
N ALA A 42 10.22 -12.85 12.98
CA ALA A 42 10.90 -11.56 12.86
C ALA A 42 12.22 -11.62 13.63
N GLU A 43 13.34 -11.34 12.95
CA GLU A 43 14.66 -11.40 13.57
C GLU A 43 14.80 -10.31 14.65
N GLY A 44 15.37 -10.70 15.80
CA GLY A 44 15.59 -9.78 16.91
C GLY A 44 14.30 -9.30 17.62
N HIS A 45 13.14 -9.88 17.28
CA HIS A 45 11.87 -9.58 17.91
C HIS A 45 11.36 -10.80 18.69
N GLU A 46 11.09 -10.59 19.97
CA GLU A 46 10.43 -11.59 20.83
C GLU A 46 8.93 -11.29 20.83
N GLU A 47 8.13 -12.25 20.36
CA GLU A 47 6.68 -12.07 20.28
C GLU A 47 6.06 -12.25 21.67
N THR A 48 5.30 -11.25 22.10
CA THR A 48 4.61 -11.23 23.41
C THR A 48 3.09 -11.38 23.29
N ASP A 49 2.56 -11.36 22.08
CA ASP A 49 1.14 -11.48 21.79
C ASP A 49 0.82 -12.92 21.40
N ASP A 50 0.10 -13.66 22.24
CA ASP A 50 -0.31 -15.05 22.01
C ASP A 50 -1.17 -15.26 20.77
N HIS A 51 -1.81 -14.21 20.25
CA HIS A 51 -2.56 -14.25 19.01
C HIS A 51 -1.68 -14.05 17.76
N ILE A 52 -0.38 -13.79 17.90
CA ILE A 52 0.56 -13.74 16.78
C ILE A 52 1.37 -15.05 16.72
N ILE A 53 1.09 -15.85 15.71
CA ILE A 53 1.70 -17.17 15.50
C ILE A 53 2.89 -17.02 14.56
N ARG A 54 4.12 -17.01 15.12
CA ARG A 54 5.34 -16.94 14.33
C ARG A 54 5.74 -18.33 13.83
N LEU A 55 5.95 -18.42 12.51
CA LEU A 55 6.41 -19.65 11.86
C LEU A 55 7.89 -19.59 11.57
N SER A 56 8.55 -20.75 11.60
CA SER A 56 9.93 -20.88 11.16
C SER A 56 10.08 -20.34 9.74
N SER A 57 11.11 -19.55 9.51
CA SER A 57 11.38 -18.87 8.26
C SER A 57 12.84 -19.01 7.86
N SER A 58 13.12 -18.72 6.60
CA SER A 58 14.46 -18.64 6.03
C SER A 58 14.62 -17.32 5.30
N ARG A 59 15.79 -16.70 5.41
CA ARG A 59 16.09 -15.47 4.67
C ARG A 59 16.26 -15.75 3.18
N TYR A 60 15.55 -15.00 2.38
CA TYR A 60 15.73 -15.00 0.94
C TYR A 60 16.38 -13.68 0.51
N TYR A 61 17.64 -13.74 0.12
CA TYR A 61 18.42 -12.55 -0.29
C TYR A 61 17.92 -11.85 -1.56
N VAL A 62 17.01 -12.50 -2.28
CA VAL A 62 16.50 -12.00 -3.57
C VAL A 62 15.48 -10.88 -3.42
N PHE A 63 14.82 -10.77 -2.24
CA PHE A 63 13.81 -9.76 -1.95
C PHE A 63 14.17 -9.01 -0.67
N ASP A 64 15.17 -8.16 -0.71
CA ASP A 64 15.53 -7.26 0.39
C ASP A 64 15.77 -8.00 1.73
N SER A 65 16.33 -9.21 1.67
CA SER A 65 16.59 -10.08 2.84
C SER A 65 15.33 -10.40 3.67
N ARG A 66 14.14 -10.47 3.04
CA ARG A 66 12.90 -10.80 3.73
C ARG A 66 12.87 -12.24 4.22
N GLU A 67 12.28 -12.43 5.38
CA GLU A 67 11.98 -13.74 5.93
C GLU A 67 10.82 -14.39 5.18
N VAL A 68 11.04 -15.60 4.66
CA VAL A 68 10.00 -16.39 3.99
C VAL A 68 9.64 -17.58 4.86
N ALA A 69 8.38 -17.74 5.22
CA ALA A 69 7.92 -18.83 6.06
C ALA A 69 8.14 -20.19 5.35
N THR A 70 8.71 -21.13 6.12
CA THR A 70 8.86 -22.52 5.66
C THR A 70 7.53 -23.24 5.78
N ILE A 71 6.91 -23.57 4.64
CA ILE A 71 5.62 -24.25 4.60
C ILE A 71 5.72 -25.65 4.00
N TYR A 72 4.86 -26.55 4.47
CA TYR A 72 4.66 -27.90 3.93
C TYR A 72 3.21 -28.33 4.20
N PRO A 73 2.61 -29.24 3.42
CA PRO A 73 1.18 -29.58 3.54
C PRO A 73 0.74 -30.05 4.93
N GLY A 74 1.63 -30.73 5.66
CA GLY A 74 1.36 -31.20 7.03
C GLY A 74 1.25 -30.08 8.07
N LEU A 75 1.78 -28.89 7.78
CA LEU A 75 1.78 -27.75 8.69
C LEU A 75 0.34 -27.24 8.98
N ALA A 76 -0.56 -27.38 8.03
CA ALA A 76 -1.97 -27.01 8.23
C ALA A 76 -2.63 -27.69 9.43
N ARG A 77 -2.18 -28.90 9.81
CA ARG A 77 -2.69 -29.62 10.98
C ARG A 77 -2.44 -28.89 12.31
N ARG A 78 -1.39 -28.06 12.38
CA ARG A 78 -1.09 -27.26 13.57
C ARG A 78 -2.24 -26.31 13.94
N PHE A 79 -3.07 -25.96 12.98
CA PHE A 79 -4.15 -25.01 13.14
C PHE A 79 -5.50 -25.66 13.47
N ASP A 80 -5.59 -26.99 13.53
CA ASP A 80 -6.84 -27.70 13.85
C ASP A 80 -7.39 -27.34 15.25
N ALA A 81 -6.53 -26.98 16.18
CA ALA A 81 -6.92 -26.63 17.56
C ALA A 81 -7.46 -25.20 17.71
N TYR A 82 -7.36 -24.35 16.67
CA TYR A 82 -7.76 -22.95 16.76
C TYR A 82 -9.22 -22.72 16.43
N ASP A 83 -9.85 -23.63 15.69
CA ASP A 83 -11.28 -23.60 15.33
C ASP A 83 -11.70 -22.25 14.72
N PHE A 84 -11.02 -21.87 13.63
CA PHE A 84 -11.27 -20.61 12.95
C PHE A 84 -12.59 -20.60 12.21
N ASP A 85 -13.30 -19.48 12.23
CA ASP A 85 -14.49 -19.25 11.39
C ASP A 85 -14.09 -18.80 9.96
N ILE A 86 -13.05 -17.96 9.86
CA ILE A 86 -12.57 -17.34 8.61
C ILE A 86 -11.05 -17.42 8.54
N VAL A 87 -10.55 -17.77 7.37
CA VAL A 87 -9.14 -17.55 7.00
C VAL A 87 -9.06 -16.43 5.98
N HIS A 88 -8.18 -15.45 6.24
CA HIS A 88 -7.95 -14.32 5.35
C HIS A 88 -6.46 -14.16 5.06
N SER A 89 -6.04 -14.43 3.83
CA SER A 89 -4.65 -14.21 3.40
C SER A 89 -4.45 -12.79 2.87
N GLN A 90 -3.39 -12.14 3.37
CA GLN A 90 -2.98 -10.79 2.95
C GLN A 90 -1.95 -10.83 1.82
N THR A 91 -1.55 -12.02 1.43
CA THR A 91 -0.58 -12.28 0.36
C THR A 91 -0.93 -13.59 -0.35
N GLN A 92 -0.42 -13.76 -1.56
CA GLN A 92 -0.61 -14.98 -2.36
C GLN A 92 0.60 -15.92 -2.34
N PHE A 93 1.64 -15.59 -1.57
CA PHE A 93 2.88 -16.37 -1.51
C PHE A 93 2.80 -17.53 -0.50
N SER A 94 3.86 -17.77 0.25
CA SER A 94 3.95 -18.93 1.12
C SER A 94 2.81 -19.01 2.13
N LEU A 95 2.52 -17.93 2.84
CA LEU A 95 1.44 -17.93 3.82
C LEU A 95 0.04 -17.88 3.19
N GLY A 96 -0.11 -17.31 2.00
CA GLY A 96 -1.35 -17.45 1.23
C GLY A 96 -1.65 -18.91 0.87
N VAL A 97 -0.65 -19.69 0.46
CA VAL A 97 -0.80 -21.12 0.18
C VAL A 97 -1.13 -21.89 1.47
N LEU A 98 -0.47 -21.59 2.58
CA LEU A 98 -0.78 -22.21 3.86
C LEU A 98 -2.22 -21.90 4.32
N ALA A 99 -2.64 -20.64 4.16
CA ALA A 99 -4.01 -20.21 4.41
C ALA A 99 -5.04 -21.04 3.64
N HIS A 100 -4.77 -21.26 2.34
CA HIS A 100 -5.62 -22.13 1.51
C HIS A 100 -5.68 -23.57 2.05
N TRP A 101 -4.56 -24.15 2.49
CA TRP A 101 -4.55 -25.50 3.06
C TRP A 101 -5.32 -25.58 4.38
N VAL A 102 -5.19 -24.56 5.25
CA VAL A 102 -5.94 -24.48 6.52
C VAL A 102 -7.44 -24.38 6.25
N ALA A 103 -7.86 -23.44 5.39
CA ALA A 103 -9.26 -23.25 5.04
C ALA A 103 -9.90 -24.52 4.44
N LYS A 104 -9.19 -25.18 3.50
CA LYS A 104 -9.66 -26.45 2.92
C LYS A 104 -9.74 -27.57 3.94
N ARG A 105 -8.80 -27.64 4.89
CA ARG A 105 -8.76 -28.66 5.91
C ARG A 105 -9.90 -28.51 6.91
N GLN A 106 -10.17 -27.28 7.34
CA GLN A 106 -11.25 -26.96 8.30
C GLN A 106 -12.62 -26.76 7.62
N ASN A 107 -12.65 -26.77 6.27
CA ASN A 107 -13.86 -26.51 5.48
C ASN A 107 -14.51 -25.15 5.79
N ILE A 108 -13.70 -24.11 5.95
CA ILE A 108 -14.13 -22.74 6.27
C ILE A 108 -13.83 -21.78 5.10
N PRO A 109 -14.48 -20.59 5.03
CA PRO A 109 -14.24 -19.62 3.98
C PRO A 109 -12.79 -19.12 3.98
N HIS A 110 -12.24 -18.94 2.77
CA HIS A 110 -10.95 -18.33 2.52
C HIS A 110 -11.12 -17.04 1.74
N VAL A 111 -10.81 -15.92 2.36
CA VAL A 111 -10.75 -14.59 1.74
C VAL A 111 -9.30 -14.26 1.44
N THR A 112 -9.03 -13.54 0.35
CA THR A 112 -7.69 -13.02 0.07
C THR A 112 -7.74 -11.54 -0.27
N THR A 113 -6.82 -10.75 0.28
CA THR A 113 -6.57 -9.37 -0.17
C THR A 113 -5.31 -9.33 -0.99
N ILE A 114 -5.40 -8.77 -2.19
CA ILE A 114 -4.26 -8.55 -3.08
C ILE A 114 -3.82 -7.10 -2.95
N HIS A 115 -2.63 -6.88 -2.39
CA HIS A 115 -2.07 -5.56 -2.13
C HIS A 115 -1.04 -5.11 -3.17
N THR A 116 -0.33 -6.04 -3.80
CA THR A 116 0.90 -5.78 -4.56
C THR A 116 0.64 -5.63 -6.04
N LEU A 117 1.17 -4.55 -6.62
CA LEU A 117 1.32 -4.35 -8.06
C LEU A 117 2.66 -4.94 -8.52
N TYR A 118 2.67 -6.06 -9.24
CA TYR A 118 3.92 -6.71 -9.72
C TYR A 118 4.73 -5.88 -10.70
N THR A 119 4.09 -4.93 -11.40
CA THR A 119 4.76 -4.03 -12.32
C THR A 119 5.85 -3.20 -11.65
N GLU A 120 5.68 -2.92 -10.38
CA GLU A 120 6.59 -2.12 -9.57
C GLU A 120 7.89 -2.86 -9.25
N LEU A 121 7.77 -4.16 -8.97
CA LEU A 121 8.94 -4.99 -8.62
C LEU A 121 9.83 -5.33 -9.83
N ILE A 122 9.29 -5.27 -11.07
CA ILE A 122 10.04 -5.68 -12.26
C ILE A 122 11.18 -4.72 -12.60
N ASP A 123 10.98 -3.42 -12.37
CA ASP A 123 12.00 -2.41 -12.70
C ASP A 123 13.20 -2.51 -11.76
N ASP A 124 12.94 -2.73 -10.47
CA ASP A 124 13.98 -2.80 -9.44
C ASP A 124 14.65 -4.18 -9.35
N TYR A 125 13.87 -5.25 -9.60
CA TYR A 125 14.32 -6.63 -9.38
C TYR A 125 13.94 -7.59 -10.53
N PRO A 126 14.33 -7.34 -11.80
CA PRO A 126 13.84 -8.09 -12.96
C PRO A 126 14.16 -9.59 -12.91
N LEU A 127 15.36 -9.96 -12.46
CA LEU A 127 15.77 -11.39 -12.36
C LEU A 127 15.05 -12.09 -11.21
N ALA A 128 14.83 -11.38 -10.10
CA ALA A 128 14.12 -11.92 -8.95
C ALA A 128 12.65 -12.16 -9.28
N VAL A 129 12.01 -11.22 -9.95
CA VAL A 129 10.61 -11.36 -10.40
C VAL A 129 10.50 -12.52 -11.40
N LEU A 130 11.41 -12.63 -12.38
CA LEU A 130 11.40 -13.72 -13.33
C LEU A 130 11.54 -15.08 -12.65
N SER A 131 12.51 -15.23 -11.73
CA SER A 131 12.72 -16.49 -11.01
C SER A 131 11.54 -16.83 -10.10
N GLY A 132 10.96 -15.82 -9.43
CA GLY A 132 9.77 -15.97 -8.60
C GLY A 132 8.55 -16.40 -9.40
N LEU A 133 8.29 -15.78 -10.54
CA LEU A 133 7.18 -16.16 -11.44
C LEU A 133 7.33 -17.58 -11.98
N LEU A 134 8.54 -17.99 -12.34
CA LEU A 134 8.81 -19.37 -12.77
C LEU A 134 8.56 -20.35 -11.61
N ALA A 135 9.06 -20.05 -10.42
CA ALA A 135 8.86 -20.89 -9.24
C ALA A 135 7.36 -21.02 -8.88
N LEU A 136 6.61 -19.92 -8.91
CA LEU A 136 5.16 -19.94 -8.66
C LEU A 136 4.39 -20.68 -9.76
N SER A 137 4.80 -20.58 -11.02
CA SER A 137 4.19 -21.30 -12.14
C SER A 137 4.27 -22.82 -11.98
N VAL A 138 5.28 -23.32 -11.24
CA VAL A 138 5.44 -24.74 -10.91
C VAL A 138 4.81 -25.08 -9.56
N ALA A 139 4.99 -24.21 -8.55
CA ALA A 139 4.55 -24.47 -7.19
C ALA A 139 3.01 -24.42 -7.05
N PHE A 140 2.34 -23.44 -7.66
CA PHE A 140 0.88 -23.29 -7.53
C PHE A 140 0.07 -24.47 -8.05
N PRO A 141 0.36 -25.05 -9.25
CA PRO A 141 -0.35 -26.26 -9.69
C PRO A 141 -0.29 -27.40 -8.69
N VAL A 142 0.89 -27.58 -8.07
CA VAL A 142 1.10 -28.65 -7.08
C VAL A 142 0.43 -28.31 -5.75
N ALA A 143 0.70 -27.11 -5.22
CA ALA A 143 0.22 -26.69 -3.90
C ALA A 143 -1.29 -26.46 -3.84
N LEU A 144 -1.89 -25.94 -4.92
CA LEU A 144 -3.30 -25.57 -5.00
C LEU A 144 -4.13 -26.59 -5.77
N LYS A 145 -3.53 -27.69 -6.24
CA LYS A 145 -4.17 -28.70 -7.11
C LYS A 145 -4.90 -28.03 -8.29
N SER A 146 -4.18 -27.13 -8.99
CA SER A 146 -4.70 -26.33 -10.10
C SER A 146 -4.05 -26.72 -11.44
N GLN A 147 -4.61 -26.22 -12.54
CA GLN A 147 -3.93 -26.33 -13.83
C GLN A 147 -2.71 -25.39 -13.91
N PRO A 148 -1.65 -25.77 -14.64
CA PRO A 148 -0.51 -24.90 -14.86
C PRO A 148 -0.88 -23.58 -15.54
N VAL A 149 -0.44 -22.46 -14.98
CA VAL A 149 -0.56 -21.14 -15.57
C VAL A 149 0.66 -20.89 -16.46
N LEU A 150 0.60 -21.40 -17.69
CA LEU A 150 1.71 -21.26 -18.63
C LEU A 150 1.76 -19.83 -19.23
N PRO A 151 2.96 -19.27 -19.44
CA PRO A 151 3.11 -18.00 -20.15
C PRO A 151 2.51 -18.11 -21.56
N ARG A 152 1.62 -17.18 -21.91
CA ARG A 152 1.13 -17.05 -23.28
C ARG A 152 2.13 -16.22 -24.08
N VAL A 153 3.19 -16.86 -24.55
CA VAL A 153 4.17 -16.22 -25.42
C VAL A 153 3.87 -16.64 -26.85
N HIS A 154 3.45 -15.69 -27.69
CA HIS A 154 3.35 -15.95 -29.14
C HIS A 154 4.76 -16.14 -29.69
N ARG A 155 4.98 -17.19 -30.48
CA ARG A 155 6.27 -17.53 -31.07
C ARG A 155 6.90 -16.37 -31.89
N GLU A 156 6.07 -15.50 -32.46
CA GLU A 156 6.52 -14.33 -33.22
C GLU A 156 7.04 -13.21 -32.33
N THR A 157 6.54 -13.10 -31.09
CA THR A 157 6.95 -12.06 -30.10
C THR A 157 8.39 -12.30 -29.60
N ILE A 158 8.87 -13.54 -29.60
CA ILE A 158 10.20 -13.88 -29.06
C ILE A 158 11.34 -13.33 -29.94
N LYS A 159 11.10 -13.14 -31.23
CA LYS A 159 12.15 -12.70 -32.17
C LYS A 159 12.49 -11.21 -32.11
N HIS A 160 11.64 -10.38 -31.50
CA HIS A 160 11.76 -8.93 -31.46
C HIS A 160 11.45 -8.31 -30.06
N LEU A 161 11.62 -9.09 -28.96
CA LEU A 161 11.34 -8.62 -27.59
C LEU A 161 12.29 -7.48 -27.22
N ASN A 162 11.76 -6.27 -27.16
CA ASN A 162 12.42 -5.17 -26.48
C ASN A 162 12.13 -5.23 -24.96
N LYS A 163 12.84 -4.41 -24.15
CA LYS A 163 12.67 -4.37 -22.69
C LYS A 163 11.22 -4.09 -22.27
N ARG A 164 10.50 -3.25 -23.01
CA ARG A 164 9.12 -2.87 -22.71
C ARG A 164 8.15 -4.03 -22.90
N ASP A 165 8.31 -4.80 -23.99
CA ASP A 165 7.46 -5.96 -24.28
C ASP A 165 7.69 -7.09 -23.27
N MET A 166 8.94 -7.28 -22.84
CA MET A 166 9.30 -8.24 -21.81
C MET A 166 8.68 -7.87 -20.46
N LYS A 167 8.75 -6.60 -20.05
CA LYS A 167 8.11 -6.09 -18.82
C LYS A 167 6.61 -6.34 -18.85
N THR A 168 5.94 -6.01 -19.95
CA THR A 168 4.50 -6.22 -20.13
C THR A 168 4.13 -7.71 -20.04
N ALA A 169 4.92 -8.59 -20.66
CA ALA A 169 4.68 -10.03 -20.61
C ALA A 169 4.87 -10.62 -19.20
N LEU A 170 5.89 -10.18 -18.47
CA LEU A 170 6.13 -10.59 -17.07
C LEU A 170 5.02 -10.09 -16.15
N SER A 171 4.59 -8.85 -16.30
CA SER A 171 3.48 -8.28 -15.54
C SER A 171 2.20 -9.07 -15.73
N ARG A 172 1.82 -9.35 -16.98
CA ARG A 172 0.63 -10.16 -17.29
C ARG A 172 0.73 -11.58 -16.72
N GLN A 173 1.90 -12.19 -16.74
CA GLN A 173 2.08 -13.51 -16.12
C GLN A 173 1.93 -13.42 -14.59
N GLY A 174 2.44 -12.38 -13.95
CA GLY A 174 2.24 -12.11 -12.53
C GLY A 174 0.77 -11.99 -12.18
N TRP A 175 0.00 -11.18 -12.94
CA TRP A 175 -1.46 -11.02 -12.74
C TRP A 175 -2.21 -12.33 -12.90
N ARG A 176 -1.85 -13.14 -13.90
CA ARG A 176 -2.48 -14.45 -14.13
C ARG A 176 -2.20 -15.43 -12.98
N LEU A 177 -0.99 -15.44 -12.44
CA LEU A 177 -0.66 -16.26 -11.27
C LEU A 177 -1.40 -15.80 -10.01
N THR A 178 -1.48 -14.48 -9.80
CA THR A 178 -2.23 -13.89 -8.68
C THR A 178 -3.72 -14.23 -8.78
N ALA A 179 -4.31 -14.03 -9.96
CA ALA A 179 -5.71 -14.38 -10.18
C ALA A 179 -5.96 -15.90 -10.06
N ALA A 180 -5.02 -16.74 -10.51
CA ALA A 180 -5.12 -18.19 -10.35
C ALA A 180 -5.12 -18.62 -8.87
N PHE A 181 -4.36 -17.93 -8.03
CA PHE A 181 -4.43 -18.12 -6.57
C PHE A 181 -5.78 -17.62 -6.04
N ALA A 182 -6.17 -16.37 -6.33
CA ALA A 182 -7.41 -15.77 -5.85
C ALA A 182 -8.65 -16.57 -6.29
N ASN A 183 -8.62 -17.21 -7.48
CA ASN A 183 -9.67 -18.11 -7.96
C ASN A 183 -9.79 -19.42 -7.16
N LYS A 184 -8.94 -19.66 -6.16
CA LYS A 184 -9.09 -20.76 -5.19
C LYS A 184 -9.70 -20.31 -3.87
N CYS A 185 -9.90 -19.02 -3.70
CA CYS A 185 -10.53 -18.41 -2.53
C CYS A 185 -12.04 -18.22 -2.76
N ASP A 186 -12.77 -17.98 -1.69
CA ASP A 186 -14.22 -17.73 -1.76
C ASP A 186 -14.53 -16.27 -2.12
N ALA A 187 -13.63 -15.35 -1.73
CA ALA A 187 -13.70 -13.95 -2.13
C ALA A 187 -12.28 -13.36 -2.28
N CYS A 188 -12.18 -12.38 -3.17
CA CYS A 188 -10.98 -11.57 -3.36
C CYS A 188 -11.27 -10.13 -2.95
N LEU A 189 -10.35 -9.50 -2.26
CA LEU A 189 -10.37 -8.08 -1.94
C LEU A 189 -9.24 -7.34 -2.66
N SER A 190 -9.52 -6.14 -3.10
CA SER A 190 -8.54 -5.21 -3.64
C SER A 190 -8.65 -3.87 -2.95
N PRO A 191 -7.54 -3.24 -2.53
CA PRO A 191 -7.58 -1.91 -1.94
C PRO A 191 -8.02 -0.82 -2.94
N SER A 192 -7.88 -1.07 -4.25
CA SER A 192 -8.22 -0.10 -5.28
C SER A 192 -9.02 -0.70 -6.43
N GLN A 193 -9.83 0.16 -7.06
CA GLN A 193 -10.58 -0.17 -8.27
C GLN A 193 -9.65 -0.50 -9.44
N HIS A 194 -8.52 0.23 -9.53
CA HIS A 194 -7.52 0.00 -10.57
C HIS A 194 -6.96 -1.43 -10.51
N LEU A 195 -6.49 -1.86 -9.33
CA LEU A 195 -5.96 -3.21 -9.15
C LEU A 195 -7.03 -4.28 -9.36
N ALA A 196 -8.26 -4.05 -8.90
CA ALA A 196 -9.38 -4.98 -9.14
C ALA A 196 -9.61 -5.19 -10.66
N ARG A 197 -9.59 -4.12 -11.46
CA ARG A 197 -9.70 -4.21 -12.93
C ARG A 197 -8.56 -4.99 -13.54
N ILE A 198 -7.32 -4.74 -13.15
CA ILE A 198 -6.16 -5.50 -13.63
C ILE A 198 -6.31 -7.00 -13.33
N LEU A 199 -6.74 -7.36 -12.14
CA LEU A 199 -6.94 -8.76 -11.76
C LEU A 199 -8.02 -9.44 -12.61
N ILE A 200 -9.09 -8.71 -12.95
CA ILE A 200 -10.19 -9.21 -13.78
C ILE A 200 -9.76 -9.28 -15.25
N ASP A 201 -9.29 -8.17 -15.81
CA ASP A 201 -9.09 -8.00 -17.25
C ASP A 201 -7.80 -8.70 -17.73
N ASP A 202 -6.69 -8.50 -17.03
CA ASP A 202 -5.38 -9.06 -17.39
C ASP A 202 -5.10 -10.40 -16.68
N GLY A 203 -5.55 -10.52 -15.42
CA GLY A 203 -5.32 -11.71 -14.60
C GLY A 203 -6.28 -12.86 -14.88
N GLY A 204 -7.49 -12.58 -15.31
CA GLY A 204 -8.56 -13.57 -15.48
C GLY A 204 -9.16 -14.02 -14.14
N LEU A 205 -9.34 -13.08 -13.22
CA LEU A 205 -10.03 -13.32 -11.95
C LEU A 205 -11.51 -13.60 -12.21
N THR A 206 -12.00 -14.71 -11.67
CA THR A 206 -13.41 -15.14 -11.73
C THR A 206 -14.08 -15.18 -10.37
N THR A 207 -13.30 -15.26 -9.29
CA THR A 207 -13.80 -15.14 -7.92
C THR A 207 -14.40 -13.74 -7.70
N PRO A 208 -15.52 -13.62 -6.97
CA PRO A 208 -16.08 -12.33 -6.59
C PRO A 208 -15.01 -11.43 -5.98
N CYS A 209 -14.85 -10.24 -6.57
CA CYS A 209 -13.86 -9.26 -6.14
C CYS A 209 -14.56 -8.00 -5.61
N MET A 210 -14.32 -7.68 -4.35
CA MET A 210 -14.81 -6.45 -3.72
C MET A 210 -13.65 -5.45 -3.57
N VAL A 211 -13.89 -4.21 -3.96
CA VAL A 211 -12.98 -3.11 -3.64
C VAL A 211 -13.21 -2.70 -2.19
N LEU A 212 -12.23 -2.99 -1.35
CA LEU A 212 -12.18 -2.60 0.05
C LEU A 212 -10.92 -1.76 0.30
N PRO A 213 -11.03 -0.45 0.25
CA PRO A 213 -9.93 0.44 0.57
C PRO A 213 -9.40 0.22 1.99
N ASN A 214 -8.13 0.54 2.21
CA ASN A 214 -7.57 0.56 3.55
C ASN A 214 -8.32 1.59 4.41
N GLY A 215 -8.51 1.26 5.68
CA GLY A 215 -9.00 2.20 6.68
C GLY A 215 -7.86 2.84 7.46
N LEU A 216 -8.12 4.00 8.06
CA LEU A 216 -7.18 4.69 8.93
C LEU A 216 -7.77 4.86 10.33
N ASP A 217 -6.99 4.52 11.37
CA ASP A 217 -7.26 5.03 12.71
C ASP A 217 -6.78 6.49 12.80
N SER A 218 -7.73 7.41 12.69
CA SER A 218 -7.44 8.85 12.62
C SER A 218 -7.13 9.49 13.97
N THR A 219 -7.14 8.73 15.09
CA THR A 219 -6.98 9.26 16.46
C THR A 219 -5.68 10.04 16.63
N ARG A 220 -4.55 9.48 16.15
CA ARG A 220 -3.24 10.12 16.19
C ARG A 220 -3.22 11.46 15.46
N TYR A 221 -3.79 11.49 14.26
CA TYR A 221 -3.80 12.68 13.38
C TYR A 221 -4.73 13.78 13.92
N ARG A 222 -5.84 13.41 14.56
CA ARG A 222 -6.74 14.36 15.22
C ARG A 222 -6.12 14.99 16.48
N SER A 223 -5.34 14.22 17.23
CA SER A 223 -4.70 14.67 18.46
C SER A 223 -3.41 15.47 18.25
N ALA A 224 -2.78 15.36 17.07
CA ALA A 224 -1.55 16.07 16.72
C ALA A 224 -1.77 17.60 16.71
N ARG A 225 -0.75 18.35 17.16
CA ARG A 225 -0.78 19.81 17.23
C ARG A 225 0.32 20.39 16.36
N ALA A 226 -0.03 21.29 15.45
CA ALA A 226 0.94 21.98 14.58
C ALA A 226 2.02 22.75 15.39
N ALA A 227 1.67 23.24 16.57
CA ALA A 227 2.60 23.94 17.44
C ALA A 227 3.75 23.08 17.98
N ASP A 228 3.62 21.75 17.94
CA ASP A 228 4.64 20.81 18.41
C ASP A 228 5.66 20.46 17.29
N SER A 229 5.52 21.06 16.09
CA SER A 229 6.42 20.81 14.96
C SER A 229 7.81 21.42 15.20
N PRO A 230 8.89 20.67 14.90
CA PRO A 230 10.24 21.19 14.96
C PRO A 230 10.60 22.12 13.79
N ILE A 231 9.76 22.19 12.75
CA ILE A 231 10.00 23.00 11.55
C ILE A 231 9.46 24.42 11.79
N PRO A 232 10.31 25.46 11.77
CA PRO A 232 9.83 26.82 11.92
C PRO A 232 8.98 27.23 10.71
N LYS A 233 7.83 27.84 10.97
CA LYS A 233 6.92 28.40 9.97
C LYS A 233 6.73 29.89 10.25
N ALA A 234 7.15 30.74 9.31
CA ALA A 234 6.95 32.17 9.43
C ALA A 234 5.47 32.58 9.22
N ALA A 235 5.11 33.77 9.68
CA ALA A 235 3.75 34.28 9.42
C ALA A 235 3.52 34.45 7.92
N GLY A 236 2.42 33.87 7.42
CA GLY A 236 2.09 33.87 5.98
C GLY A 236 2.87 32.86 5.11
N GLU A 237 3.82 32.15 5.69
CA GLU A 237 4.54 31.09 4.99
C GLU A 237 3.64 29.85 4.81
N LYS A 238 3.72 29.21 3.66
CA LYS A 238 3.00 27.97 3.36
C LYS A 238 3.95 26.77 3.34
N ILE A 239 3.45 25.58 3.65
CA ILE A 239 4.22 24.33 3.63
C ILE A 239 3.54 23.33 2.71
N ILE A 240 4.27 22.87 1.69
CA ILE A 240 3.96 21.68 0.90
C ILE A 240 4.70 20.51 1.56
N ILE A 241 4.01 19.42 1.86
CA ILE A 241 4.60 18.24 2.49
C ILE A 241 4.42 16.99 1.63
N CYS A 242 5.47 16.18 1.56
CA CYS A 242 5.45 14.83 0.99
C CYS A 242 5.97 13.84 2.04
N VAL A 243 5.21 12.81 2.33
CA VAL A 243 5.60 11.74 3.26
C VAL A 243 5.71 10.45 2.48
N ALA A 244 6.92 9.98 2.24
CA ALA A 244 7.20 8.75 1.53
C ALA A 244 8.67 8.33 1.72
N ARG A 245 9.01 7.06 1.42
CA ARG A 245 10.41 6.68 1.20
C ARG A 245 11.02 7.56 0.10
N LEU A 246 12.20 8.12 0.34
CA LEU A 246 12.89 8.95 -0.65
C LEU A 246 13.58 8.04 -1.68
N SER A 247 12.89 7.73 -2.76
CA SER A 247 13.33 6.78 -3.77
C SER A 247 12.83 7.19 -5.17
N PRO A 248 13.50 6.75 -6.25
CA PRO A 248 13.21 7.22 -7.61
C PRO A 248 11.74 7.05 -8.03
N GLU A 249 11.11 5.95 -7.64
CA GLU A 249 9.72 5.62 -7.98
C GLU A 249 8.71 6.57 -7.32
N LYS A 250 9.08 7.23 -6.22
CA LYS A 250 8.23 8.23 -5.54
C LYS A 250 8.35 9.62 -6.14
N ARG A 251 9.33 9.83 -7.04
CA ARG A 251 9.48 11.04 -7.85
C ARG A 251 9.51 12.35 -7.06
N GLN A 252 10.05 12.35 -5.83
CA GLN A 252 10.20 13.60 -5.05
C GLN A 252 11.04 14.65 -5.78
N MET A 253 11.89 14.24 -6.71
CA MET A 253 12.64 15.14 -7.60
C MET A 253 11.73 16.12 -8.32
N THR A 254 10.58 15.65 -8.82
CA THR A 254 9.55 16.48 -9.45
C THR A 254 9.06 17.61 -8.53
N LEU A 255 8.89 17.32 -7.23
CA LEU A 255 8.48 18.35 -6.26
C LEU A 255 9.60 19.35 -5.98
N VAL A 256 10.86 18.91 -5.93
CA VAL A 256 12.03 19.81 -5.82
C VAL A 256 12.12 20.71 -7.06
N GLU A 257 11.92 20.17 -8.25
CA GLU A 257 11.93 20.88 -9.52
C GLU A 257 10.74 21.85 -9.71
N ALA A 258 9.67 21.69 -8.95
CA ALA A 258 8.56 22.65 -8.88
C ALA A 258 8.95 23.94 -8.13
N MET A 259 9.88 23.88 -7.15
CA MET A 259 10.17 24.97 -6.22
C MET A 259 10.72 26.26 -6.87
N PRO A 260 11.56 26.23 -7.91
CA PRO A 260 12.00 27.46 -8.59
C PRO A 260 10.84 28.27 -9.16
N HIS A 261 9.78 27.61 -9.64
CA HIS A 261 8.60 28.24 -10.23
C HIS A 261 7.67 28.89 -9.18
N LEU A 262 7.96 28.70 -7.89
CA LEU A 262 7.22 29.25 -6.76
C LEU A 262 8.02 30.35 -6.02
N SER A 263 8.94 31.05 -6.74
CA SER A 263 9.80 32.09 -6.16
C SER A 263 9.03 33.28 -5.59
N ASP A 264 7.85 33.58 -6.15
CA ASP A 264 7.00 34.70 -5.74
C ASP A 264 6.15 34.40 -4.50
N LEU A 265 6.20 33.14 -4.01
CA LEU A 265 5.47 32.68 -2.84
C LEU A 265 6.44 32.37 -1.68
N SER A 266 6.04 32.75 -0.46
CA SER A 266 6.70 32.29 0.76
C SER A 266 6.26 30.85 1.04
N VAL A 267 6.99 29.88 0.48
CA VAL A 267 6.65 28.46 0.57
C VAL A 267 7.88 27.59 0.80
N LYS A 268 7.70 26.58 1.66
CA LYS A 268 8.67 25.49 1.91
C LYS A 268 8.14 24.17 1.40
N LEU A 269 9.05 23.33 0.94
CA LEU A 269 8.82 21.92 0.64
C LEU A 269 9.44 21.05 1.74
N VAL A 270 8.63 20.23 2.39
CA VAL A 270 9.09 19.31 3.44
C VAL A 270 8.97 17.87 2.92
N LEU A 271 10.10 17.20 2.76
CA LEU A 271 10.19 15.81 2.31
C LEU A 271 10.50 14.93 3.53
N VAL A 272 9.53 14.12 3.92
CA VAL A 272 9.58 13.29 5.13
C VAL A 272 9.79 11.83 4.76
N GLY A 273 10.83 11.23 5.29
CA GLY A 273 11.14 9.82 5.16
C GLY A 273 12.62 9.55 4.88
N PRO A 274 13.09 8.33 5.14
CA PRO A 274 14.42 7.88 4.75
C PRO A 274 14.40 7.40 3.29
N GLY A 275 15.57 7.37 2.64
CA GLY A 275 15.72 6.71 1.35
C GLY A 275 17.01 7.03 0.61
N PRO A 276 17.32 6.26 -0.45
CA PRO A 276 18.57 6.40 -1.18
C PRO A 276 18.67 7.71 -1.98
N SER A 277 17.54 8.36 -2.31
CA SER A 277 17.54 9.61 -3.08
C SER A 277 17.82 10.86 -2.25
N GLN A 278 18.01 10.76 -0.94
CA GLN A 278 18.15 11.92 -0.05
C GLN A 278 19.27 12.86 -0.47
N GLU A 279 20.48 12.34 -0.75
CA GLU A 279 21.63 13.15 -1.16
C GLU A 279 21.39 13.81 -2.52
N GLU A 280 20.82 13.09 -3.47
CA GLU A 280 20.52 13.58 -4.81
C GLU A 280 19.48 14.72 -4.77
N LEU A 281 18.43 14.57 -3.96
CA LEU A 281 17.42 15.60 -3.76
C LEU A 281 18.01 16.88 -3.15
N GLY A 282 18.89 16.74 -2.15
CA GLY A 282 19.59 17.88 -1.54
C GLY A 282 20.49 18.60 -2.55
N ARG A 283 21.34 17.87 -3.27
CA ARG A 283 22.19 18.41 -4.34
C ARG A 283 21.36 19.14 -5.41
N ARG A 284 20.25 18.56 -5.83
CA ARG A 284 19.37 19.18 -6.84
C ARG A 284 18.75 20.48 -6.33
N ALA A 285 18.34 20.53 -5.07
CA ALA A 285 17.84 21.75 -4.46
C ALA A 285 18.91 22.88 -4.42
N GLU A 286 20.18 22.53 -4.18
CA GLU A 286 21.30 23.47 -4.26
C GLU A 286 21.52 23.98 -5.69
N GLU A 287 21.57 23.09 -6.69
CA GLU A 287 21.71 23.43 -8.10
C GLU A 287 20.62 24.39 -8.59
N LEU A 288 19.40 24.21 -8.08
CA LEU A 288 18.25 25.04 -8.43
C LEU A 288 18.14 26.33 -7.59
N GLY A 289 19.02 26.54 -6.61
CA GLY A 289 19.00 27.72 -5.74
C GLY A 289 17.78 27.76 -4.79
N VAL A 290 17.27 26.61 -4.38
CA VAL A 290 16.09 26.47 -3.50
C VAL A 290 16.36 25.68 -2.22
N ALA A 291 17.63 25.41 -1.91
CA ALA A 291 18.02 24.59 -0.77
C ALA A 291 17.53 25.14 0.59
N ASP A 292 17.40 26.46 0.71
CA ASP A 292 16.86 27.12 1.90
C ASP A 292 15.36 26.91 2.11
N ARG A 293 14.65 26.48 1.07
CA ARG A 293 13.21 26.20 1.07
C ARG A 293 12.85 24.72 0.98
N VAL A 294 13.84 23.81 0.85
CA VAL A 294 13.64 22.36 0.78
C VAL A 294 14.19 21.70 2.05
N ILE A 295 13.32 21.07 2.83
CA ILE A 295 13.68 20.43 4.10
C ILE A 295 13.58 18.92 3.95
N LEU A 296 14.68 18.21 4.16
CA LEU A 296 14.75 16.74 4.19
C LEU A 296 14.83 16.30 5.65
N THR A 297 13.75 15.72 6.18
CA THR A 297 13.71 15.36 7.62
C THR A 297 14.38 14.03 7.94
N GLY A 298 14.57 13.17 6.94
CA GLY A 298 14.95 11.79 7.17
C GLY A 298 13.80 10.97 7.83
N LYS A 299 14.17 9.92 8.56
CA LYS A 299 13.20 9.05 9.22
C LYS A 299 12.55 9.76 10.41
N CYS A 300 11.22 9.81 10.40
CA CYS A 300 10.40 10.32 11.49
C CYS A 300 9.56 9.18 12.10
N SER A 301 9.19 9.31 13.37
CA SER A 301 8.19 8.46 14.02
C SER A 301 6.80 8.77 13.48
N PRO A 302 5.83 7.87 13.61
CA PRO A 302 4.45 8.13 13.20
C PRO A 302 3.81 9.35 13.91
N GLU A 303 4.23 9.64 15.13
CA GLU A 303 3.79 10.80 15.91
C GLU A 303 4.36 12.09 15.32
N GLU A 304 5.65 12.13 14.99
CA GLU A 304 6.29 13.26 14.33
C GLU A 304 5.69 13.52 12.93
N VAL A 305 5.40 12.45 12.16
CA VAL A 305 4.72 12.57 10.87
C VAL A 305 3.34 13.24 11.04
N ALA A 306 2.55 12.85 12.03
CA ALA A 306 1.25 13.45 12.28
C ALA A 306 1.35 14.95 12.64
N VAL A 307 2.37 15.33 13.41
CA VAL A 307 2.65 16.74 13.77
C VAL A 307 3.04 17.55 12.54
N LEU A 308 3.93 17.00 11.68
CA LEU A 308 4.37 17.65 10.44
C LEU A 308 3.21 17.81 9.44
N LEU A 309 2.39 16.78 9.27
CA LEU A 309 1.18 16.87 8.46
C LEU A 309 0.22 17.95 9.00
N LYS A 310 0.04 18.02 10.31
CA LYS A 310 -0.85 19.02 10.93
C LYS A 310 -0.39 20.46 10.76
N GLN A 311 0.90 20.69 10.55
CA GLN A 311 1.48 22.02 10.31
C GLN A 311 1.41 22.44 8.84
N ALA A 312 1.35 21.49 7.92
CA ALA A 312 1.38 21.73 6.48
C ALA A 312 0.09 22.39 5.96
N ASP A 313 0.13 22.94 4.77
CA ASP A 313 -1.01 23.55 4.07
C ASP A 313 -1.49 22.68 2.91
N VAL A 314 -0.59 21.92 2.27
CA VAL A 314 -0.88 21.03 1.14
C VAL A 314 -0.04 19.78 1.25
N PHE A 315 -0.66 18.63 1.06
CA PHE A 315 0.05 17.36 0.87
C PHE A 315 0.27 17.09 -0.61
N SER A 316 1.44 16.57 -0.99
CA SER A 316 1.68 16.18 -2.37
C SER A 316 2.41 14.86 -2.50
N LEU A 317 2.03 14.08 -3.50
CA LEU A 317 2.72 12.85 -3.91
C LEU A 317 2.87 12.84 -5.43
N ALA A 318 4.13 12.75 -5.91
CA ALA A 318 4.45 12.78 -7.33
C ALA A 318 4.69 11.39 -7.94
N SER A 319 4.47 10.31 -7.18
CA SER A 319 4.56 8.94 -7.73
C SER A 319 3.55 8.77 -8.87
N TYR A 320 4.02 8.12 -9.94
CA TYR A 320 3.23 7.92 -11.15
C TYR A 320 3.31 6.47 -11.58
N HIS A 321 2.18 5.84 -11.75
CA HIS A 321 2.02 4.43 -12.12
C HIS A 321 2.74 3.45 -11.16
N PHE A 322 2.87 3.81 -9.89
CA PHE A 322 3.55 3.00 -8.87
C PHE A 322 2.63 2.60 -7.72
N ASP A 323 2.00 3.55 -7.07
CA ASP A 323 1.18 3.28 -5.89
C ASP A 323 -0.18 2.65 -6.24
N ASN A 324 -0.67 1.82 -5.31
CA ASN A 324 -2.02 1.25 -5.42
C ASN A 324 -3.03 2.10 -4.63
N GLN A 325 -2.90 2.13 -3.30
CA GLN A 325 -3.66 3.02 -2.42
C GLN A 325 -2.70 3.50 -1.32
N PRO A 326 -2.04 4.66 -1.49
CA PRO A 326 -1.12 5.18 -0.50
C PRO A 326 -1.84 5.54 0.80
N MET A 327 -1.43 4.93 1.93
CA MET A 327 -2.00 5.23 3.26
C MET A 327 -1.81 6.70 3.63
N VAL A 328 -0.73 7.32 3.15
CA VAL A 328 -0.42 8.75 3.40
C VAL A 328 -1.49 9.71 2.89
N PHE A 329 -2.30 9.33 1.90
CA PHE A 329 -3.44 10.15 1.48
C PHE A 329 -4.53 10.19 2.55
N LEU A 330 -4.79 9.07 3.22
CA LEU A 330 -5.73 9.03 4.36
C LEU A 330 -5.18 9.80 5.55
N GLU A 331 -3.88 9.71 5.81
CA GLU A 331 -3.18 10.43 6.87
C GLU A 331 -3.25 11.95 6.65
N ALA A 332 -2.97 12.39 5.42
CA ALA A 332 -3.10 13.79 5.01
C ALA A 332 -4.54 14.29 5.13
N ALA A 333 -5.51 13.51 4.64
CA ALA A 333 -6.93 13.85 4.72
C ALA A 333 -7.41 13.93 6.18
N ALA A 334 -6.93 13.05 7.08
CA ALA A 334 -7.24 13.09 8.51
C ALA A 334 -6.67 14.33 9.22
N CYS A 335 -5.61 14.93 8.67
CA CYS A 335 -5.07 16.22 9.11
C CYS A 335 -5.79 17.43 8.47
N GLY A 336 -6.71 17.21 7.53
CA GLY A 336 -7.41 18.24 6.78
C GLY A 336 -6.54 18.86 5.67
N LEU A 337 -5.61 18.11 5.10
CA LEU A 337 -4.75 18.61 4.02
C LEU A 337 -5.37 18.38 2.65
N PRO A 338 -5.50 19.41 1.81
CA PRO A 338 -5.70 19.27 0.39
C PRO A 338 -4.57 18.44 -0.23
N ILE A 339 -4.89 17.58 -1.19
CA ILE A 339 -3.96 16.65 -1.82
C ILE A 339 -3.71 17.07 -3.27
N VAL A 340 -2.44 17.20 -3.68
CA VAL A 340 -2.02 17.40 -5.08
C VAL A 340 -1.27 16.17 -5.55
N TYR A 341 -1.72 15.57 -6.65
CA TYR A 341 -1.21 14.31 -7.17
C TYR A 341 -1.26 14.25 -8.70
N CYS A 342 -0.58 13.29 -9.33
CA CYS A 342 -0.47 13.21 -10.79
C CYS A 342 -0.92 11.86 -11.40
N ASP A 343 -1.27 10.87 -10.60
CA ASP A 343 -1.66 9.55 -11.12
C ASP A 343 -3.19 9.38 -11.10
N GLU A 344 -3.81 9.46 -12.27
CA GLU A 344 -5.26 9.34 -12.48
C GLU A 344 -5.87 7.99 -12.07
N ARG A 345 -5.01 6.98 -11.84
CA ARG A 345 -5.45 5.64 -11.40
C ARG A 345 -5.78 5.61 -9.91
N MET A 346 -5.24 6.56 -9.14
CA MET A 346 -5.49 6.68 -7.71
C MET A 346 -6.81 7.40 -7.48
N THR A 347 -7.87 6.64 -7.26
CA THR A 347 -9.24 7.18 -7.12
C THR A 347 -9.81 7.02 -5.71
N GLU A 348 -9.24 6.11 -4.92
CA GLU A 348 -9.67 5.89 -3.55
C GLU A 348 -9.27 7.06 -2.65
N CYS A 349 -10.20 7.58 -1.89
CA CYS A 349 -10.08 8.76 -1.02
C CYS A 349 -9.72 10.09 -1.72
N LEU A 350 -9.66 10.15 -3.04
CA LEU A 350 -9.39 11.35 -3.82
C LEU A 350 -10.64 11.76 -4.60
N THR A 351 -11.12 12.96 -4.33
CA THR A 351 -12.30 13.55 -4.98
C THR A 351 -12.01 15.03 -5.28
N GLU A 352 -12.78 15.65 -6.14
CA GLU A 352 -12.68 17.09 -6.41
C GLU A 352 -12.86 17.96 -5.15
N ARG A 353 -13.40 17.39 -4.05
CA ARG A 353 -13.62 18.07 -2.79
C ARG A 353 -12.38 18.14 -1.88
N ASN A 354 -11.36 17.29 -2.11
CA ASN A 354 -10.18 17.21 -1.25
C ASN A 354 -8.87 17.10 -2.02
N ALA A 355 -8.92 16.92 -3.34
CA ALA A 355 -7.72 16.64 -4.12
C ALA A 355 -7.76 17.33 -5.49
N ILE A 356 -6.57 17.60 -6.02
CA ILE A 356 -6.36 18.17 -7.35
C ILE A 356 -5.38 17.26 -8.11
N LEU A 357 -5.86 16.72 -9.23
CA LEU A 357 -5.01 16.02 -10.19
C LEU A 357 -4.29 17.08 -11.05
N THR A 358 -2.96 16.95 -11.21
CA THR A 358 -2.19 17.82 -12.11
C THR A 358 -2.46 17.44 -13.57
N ASP A 359 -2.33 18.41 -14.49
CA ASP A 359 -2.51 18.16 -15.94
C ASP A 359 -1.39 17.33 -16.56
N GLY A 360 -0.23 17.26 -15.89
CA GLY A 360 0.93 16.49 -16.29
C GLY A 360 1.72 16.00 -15.06
N ILE A 361 2.90 15.45 -15.31
CA ILE A 361 3.69 14.75 -14.28
C ILE A 361 5.01 15.44 -13.94
N GLU A 362 5.30 16.62 -14.53
CA GLU A 362 6.56 17.32 -14.37
C GLU A 362 6.46 18.44 -13.32
N GLY A 363 7.60 18.97 -12.88
CA GLY A 363 7.67 19.99 -11.84
C GLY A 363 6.86 21.25 -12.14
N GLU A 364 6.82 21.69 -13.39
CA GLU A 364 6.01 22.85 -13.82
C GLU A 364 4.51 22.62 -13.67
N ASP A 365 4.03 21.36 -13.87
CA ASP A 365 2.61 21.03 -13.72
C ASP A 365 2.18 21.13 -12.26
N PHE A 366 3.02 20.60 -11.35
CA PHE A 366 2.83 20.74 -9.91
C PHE A 366 2.90 22.18 -9.46
N ALA A 367 3.91 22.94 -9.94
CA ALA A 367 4.09 24.34 -9.59
C ALA A 367 2.86 25.20 -9.97
N ARG A 368 2.27 24.95 -11.14
CA ARG A 368 1.05 25.63 -11.59
C ARG A 368 -0.12 25.43 -10.64
N VAL A 369 -0.31 24.18 -10.19
CA VAL A 369 -1.37 23.84 -9.21
C VAL A 369 -1.06 24.46 -7.86
N PHE A 370 0.19 24.35 -7.37
CA PHE A 370 0.59 24.93 -6.09
C PHE A 370 0.43 26.46 -6.08
N ALA A 371 0.89 27.15 -7.13
CA ALA A 371 0.77 28.62 -7.23
C ALA A 371 -0.70 29.05 -7.16
N SER A 372 -1.58 28.39 -7.91
CA SER A 372 -3.04 28.69 -7.89
C SER A 372 -3.65 28.40 -6.52
N LEU A 373 -3.33 27.24 -5.92
CA LEU A 373 -3.96 26.80 -4.69
C LEU A 373 -3.46 27.59 -3.46
N LEU A 374 -2.17 27.84 -3.35
CA LEU A 374 -1.58 28.52 -2.20
C LEU A 374 -1.88 30.03 -2.17
N SER A 375 -2.32 30.60 -3.30
CA SER A 375 -2.78 31.98 -3.41
C SER A 375 -4.28 32.17 -3.15
N ASP A 376 -5.02 31.09 -2.92
CA ASP A 376 -6.48 31.10 -2.71
C ASP A 376 -6.85 30.42 -1.39
N ASP A 377 -6.85 31.23 -0.32
CA ASP A 377 -7.16 30.72 1.02
C ASP A 377 -8.60 30.16 1.14
N ALA A 378 -9.54 30.66 0.34
CA ALA A 378 -10.92 30.15 0.34
C ALA A 378 -10.99 28.73 -0.27
N ARG A 379 -10.27 28.53 -1.37
CA ARG A 379 -10.16 27.21 -2.01
C ARG A 379 -9.41 26.21 -1.13
N LEU A 380 -8.31 26.65 -0.49
CA LEU A 380 -7.59 25.82 0.50
C LEU A 380 -8.52 25.38 1.62
N ALA A 381 -9.30 26.28 2.20
CA ALA A 381 -10.22 25.97 3.28
C ALA A 381 -11.32 24.98 2.82
N ALA A 382 -11.91 25.19 1.66
CA ALA A 382 -12.94 24.29 1.11
C ALA A 382 -12.41 22.87 0.88
N LEU A 383 -11.19 22.73 0.32
CA LEU A 383 -10.57 21.42 0.11
C LEU A 383 -10.14 20.77 1.45
N SER A 384 -9.77 21.58 2.44
CA SER A 384 -9.46 21.10 3.79
C SER A 384 -10.69 20.49 4.49
N GLU A 385 -11.86 21.15 4.38
CA GLU A 385 -13.12 20.58 4.88
C GLU A 385 -13.48 19.28 4.16
N GLY A 386 -13.36 19.26 2.84
CA GLY A 386 -13.56 18.06 2.06
C GLY A 386 -12.62 16.91 2.43
N ALA A 387 -11.36 17.22 2.76
CA ALA A 387 -10.39 16.22 3.21
C ALA A 387 -10.83 15.56 4.53
N LEU A 388 -11.29 16.35 5.50
CA LEU A 388 -11.81 15.83 6.76
C LEU A 388 -13.05 14.95 6.58
N GLU A 389 -13.96 15.33 5.68
CA GLU A 389 -15.14 14.53 5.36
C GLU A 389 -14.77 13.20 4.71
N VAL A 390 -13.81 13.22 3.77
CA VAL A 390 -13.30 12.00 3.13
C VAL A 390 -12.64 11.10 4.16
N ALA A 391 -11.80 11.65 5.05
CA ALA A 391 -11.14 10.86 6.10
C ALA A 391 -12.13 10.10 6.98
N GLN A 392 -13.31 10.67 7.29
CA GLN A 392 -14.35 9.98 8.05
C GLN A 392 -14.95 8.78 7.31
N GLN A 393 -15.07 8.86 5.98
CA GLN A 393 -15.59 7.75 5.16
C GLN A 393 -14.65 6.56 5.11
N PHE A 394 -13.34 6.81 5.28
CA PHE A 394 -12.28 5.79 5.29
C PHE A 394 -11.76 5.50 6.71
N ASP A 395 -12.54 5.81 7.74
CA ASP A 395 -12.23 5.42 9.11
C ASP A 395 -12.10 3.89 9.22
N SER A 396 -11.16 3.45 10.06
CA SER A 396 -10.83 2.02 10.22
C SER A 396 -12.05 1.17 10.62
N GLU A 397 -12.95 1.69 11.46
CA GLU A 397 -14.16 0.96 11.83
C GLU A 397 -15.14 0.85 10.68
N THR A 398 -15.30 1.91 9.88
CA THR A 398 -16.19 1.90 8.71
C THR A 398 -15.73 0.86 7.68
N MET A 399 -14.44 0.82 7.39
CA MET A 399 -13.89 -0.18 6.46
C MET A 399 -13.98 -1.59 7.06
N THR A 400 -13.75 -1.74 8.34
CA THR A 400 -13.84 -3.04 9.03
C THR A 400 -15.28 -3.57 9.07
N ARG A 401 -16.30 -2.73 9.23
CA ARG A 401 -17.71 -3.18 9.11
C ARG A 401 -18.01 -3.76 7.73
N ARG A 402 -17.48 -3.14 6.66
CA ARG A 402 -17.62 -3.70 5.30
C ARG A 402 -16.96 -5.07 5.18
N LEU A 403 -15.81 -5.27 5.83
CA LEU A 403 -15.12 -6.55 5.87
C LEU A 403 -15.91 -7.59 6.66
N ILE A 404 -16.48 -7.22 7.80
CA ILE A 404 -17.34 -8.09 8.64
C ILE A 404 -18.56 -8.55 7.84
N ASN A 405 -19.24 -7.66 7.16
CA ASN A 405 -20.40 -7.99 6.34
C ASN A 405 -20.06 -9.06 5.28
N LEU A 406 -18.90 -8.92 4.60
CA LEU A 406 -18.43 -9.95 3.68
C LEU A 406 -18.21 -11.31 4.37
N TYR A 407 -17.62 -11.31 5.56
CA TYR A 407 -17.40 -12.54 6.31
C TYR A 407 -18.70 -13.22 6.70
N GLU A 408 -19.68 -12.45 7.18
CA GLU A 408 -21.02 -12.95 7.56
C GLU A 408 -21.78 -13.52 6.37
N ASP A 409 -21.70 -12.84 5.21
CA ASP A 409 -22.30 -13.34 3.96
C ASP A 409 -21.69 -14.68 3.53
N LEU A 410 -20.36 -14.82 3.64
CA LEU A 410 -19.67 -16.07 3.31
C LEU A 410 -20.00 -17.20 4.26
N LEU A 411 -20.14 -16.92 5.56
CA LEU A 411 -20.55 -17.93 6.56
C LEU A 411 -21.98 -18.37 6.33
N THR A 412 -22.88 -17.43 6.07
CA THR A 412 -24.32 -17.73 5.82
C THR A 412 -24.50 -18.54 4.53
N SER A 413 -23.70 -18.29 3.50
CA SER A 413 -23.81 -19.02 2.23
C SER A 413 -23.33 -20.46 2.29
N ARG A 414 -22.63 -20.87 3.36
CA ARG A 414 -22.13 -22.24 3.56
C ARG A 414 -22.91 -23.04 4.59
N GLY A 415 -23.76 -22.40 5.42
CA GLY A 415 -24.65 -23.04 6.41
C GLY A 415 -25.96 -23.42 5.76
#